data_472103b8024807ac3e337b82aff5f3e2
#
_entry.id   472103b8024807ac3e337b82aff5f3e2
#
_cell.length_a   1.000
_cell.length_b   1.000
_cell.length_c   1.000
_cell.angle_alpha   90.00
_cell.angle_beta   90.00
_cell.angle_gamma   90.00
#
_symmetry.space_group_name_H-M   'P 1'
#
loop_
_entity.id
_entity.type
_entity.pdbx_description
1 polymer ?
#
loop_
_entity_poly.entity_id
_entity_poly.type
_entity_poly.pdbx_seq_one_letter_code
_entity_poly.pdbx_strand_id
1 'polypeptide(L)'
;MALDVELTQLRDFLADHEPFDALPPHVLDRLPARMTVQYFRRGSRLIEKGRDNHHLYVVRSGAADVHDPQGTLVDRGGEGACFGSITLTQGNPSTFDVTAREDTLALVLPADDFHRLCADHPDFDAFFDAQRASRMSGAVASVQLSSTGGAILKTTVRDLIARDPIGVDARVSVRDAARLMSTERVSALLVTRDGRLAGILTDRDLRTRVLAVDVDPATPVADVMTAEPVTGSADALAFEV
;
A
#
# COMPACT_ATOMS: atom_id res chain seq x y z
N MET A 1 6.50 21.36 -27.68
CA MET A 1 7.56 21.22 -26.67
C MET A 1 7.04 21.10 -25.24
N ALA A 2 6.07 21.89 -24.77
CA ALA A 2 5.52 21.75 -23.40
C ALA A 2 4.73 20.46 -23.20
N LEU A 3 3.93 20.02 -24.15
CA LEU A 3 3.18 18.74 -24.11
C LEU A 3 4.07 17.51 -24.00
N ASP A 4 5.29 17.57 -24.53
CA ASP A 4 6.25 16.45 -24.49
C ASP A 4 6.88 16.27 -23.09
N VAL A 5 7.05 17.36 -22.35
CA VAL A 5 7.60 17.33 -20.98
C VAL A 5 6.58 16.77 -19.99
N GLU A 6 5.31 17.16 -20.11
CA GLU A 6 4.22 16.64 -19.24
C GLU A 6 4.04 15.13 -19.43
N LEU A 7 3.99 14.65 -20.67
CA LEU A 7 3.87 13.23 -20.97
C LEU A 7 5.08 12.42 -20.46
N THR A 8 6.29 13.00 -20.54
CA THR A 8 7.50 12.38 -20.00
C THR A 8 7.43 12.25 -18.48
N GLN A 9 6.98 13.30 -17.78
CA GLN A 9 6.82 13.24 -16.31
C GLN A 9 5.76 12.22 -15.88
N LEU A 10 4.66 12.07 -16.63
CA LEU A 10 3.64 11.07 -16.37
C LEU A 10 4.16 9.65 -16.62
N ARG A 11 4.92 9.47 -17.69
CA ARG A 11 5.58 8.20 -18.02
C ARG A 11 6.55 7.79 -16.92
N ASP A 12 7.42 8.69 -16.47
CA ASP A 12 8.39 8.42 -15.41
C ASP A 12 7.68 8.10 -14.09
N PHE A 13 6.64 8.84 -13.77
CA PHE A 13 5.80 8.52 -12.61
C PHE A 13 5.21 7.10 -12.68
N LEU A 14 4.65 6.70 -13.82
CA LEU A 14 4.10 5.36 -13.99
C LEU A 14 5.19 4.29 -13.89
N ALA A 15 6.37 4.54 -14.45
CA ALA A 15 7.50 3.61 -14.40
C ALA A 15 8.04 3.38 -12.98
N ASP A 16 7.79 4.31 -12.05
CA ASP A 16 8.23 4.22 -10.65
C ASP A 16 7.19 3.56 -9.73
N HIS A 17 6.01 3.18 -10.27
CA HIS A 17 4.90 2.67 -9.44
C HIS A 17 4.31 1.36 -9.98
N GLU A 18 4.11 0.40 -9.07
CA GLU A 18 3.37 -0.84 -9.37
C GLU A 18 1.92 -0.55 -9.78
N PRO A 19 1.38 -1.30 -10.73
CA PRO A 19 1.98 -2.37 -11.54
C PRO A 19 2.60 -1.89 -12.86
N PHE A 20 2.70 -0.60 -13.06
CA PHE A 20 3.14 -0.02 -14.34
C PHE A 20 4.64 -0.20 -14.56
N ASP A 21 5.44 -0.31 -13.50
CA ASP A 21 6.90 -0.58 -13.52
C ASP A 21 7.24 -1.90 -14.21
N ALA A 22 6.31 -2.88 -14.20
CA ALA A 22 6.45 -4.15 -14.91
C ALA A 22 6.19 -4.04 -16.42
N LEU A 23 5.68 -2.91 -16.92
CA LEU A 23 5.36 -2.75 -18.34
C LEU A 23 6.62 -2.47 -19.18
N PRO A 24 6.68 -3.00 -20.42
CA PRO A 24 7.77 -2.69 -21.35
C PRO A 24 7.88 -1.20 -21.64
N PRO A 25 9.11 -0.66 -21.82
CA PRO A 25 9.34 0.78 -22.07
C PRO A 25 8.50 1.36 -23.22
N HIS A 26 8.32 0.61 -24.31
CA HIS A 26 7.54 1.08 -25.46
C HIS A 26 6.03 1.19 -25.19
N VAL A 27 5.52 0.47 -24.17
CA VAL A 27 4.13 0.59 -23.69
C VAL A 27 4.02 1.82 -22.81
N LEU A 28 4.94 1.96 -21.83
CA LEU A 28 5.03 3.12 -20.94
C LEU A 28 5.15 4.45 -21.73
N ASP A 29 5.91 4.49 -22.81
CA ASP A 29 6.07 5.69 -23.64
C ASP A 29 4.75 6.16 -24.29
N ARG A 30 3.80 5.25 -24.50
CA ARG A 30 2.51 5.53 -25.15
C ARG A 30 1.34 5.68 -24.17
N LEU A 31 1.50 5.16 -22.97
CA LEU A 31 0.42 5.09 -21.98
C LEU A 31 -0.09 6.46 -21.52
N PRO A 32 0.79 7.47 -21.22
CA PRO A 32 0.34 8.79 -20.81
C PRO A 32 -0.60 9.48 -21.80
N ALA A 33 -0.40 9.27 -23.10
CA ALA A 33 -1.26 9.85 -24.14
C ALA A 33 -2.67 9.25 -24.19
N ARG A 34 -2.92 8.14 -23.49
CA ARG A 34 -4.21 7.46 -23.36
C ARG A 34 -4.90 7.75 -22.04
N MET A 35 -4.22 8.42 -21.12
CA MET A 35 -4.74 8.79 -19.82
C MET A 35 -5.16 10.27 -19.81
N THR A 36 -6.11 10.59 -18.95
CA THR A 36 -6.46 11.98 -18.64
C THR A 36 -6.13 12.29 -17.20
N VAL A 37 -5.73 13.54 -16.93
CA VAL A 37 -5.51 14.00 -15.54
C VAL A 37 -6.83 14.60 -15.04
N GLN A 38 -7.30 14.11 -13.90
CA GLN A 38 -8.51 14.59 -13.26
C GLN A 38 -8.25 15.05 -11.84
N TYR A 39 -8.77 16.22 -11.49
CA TYR A 39 -8.69 16.77 -10.15
C TYR A 39 -9.97 16.46 -9.36
N PHE A 40 -9.78 15.97 -8.14
CA PHE A 40 -10.84 15.69 -7.18
C PHE A 40 -10.62 16.53 -5.92
N ARG A 41 -11.60 17.35 -5.58
CA ARG A 41 -11.59 18.05 -4.29
C ARG A 41 -11.72 17.05 -3.15
N ARG A 42 -11.14 17.39 -2.00
CA ARG A 42 -11.40 16.67 -0.76
C ARG A 42 -12.89 16.40 -0.57
N GLY A 43 -13.26 15.15 -0.30
CA GLY A 43 -14.64 14.69 -0.13
C GLY A 43 -15.38 14.37 -1.44
N SER A 44 -14.79 14.63 -2.62
CA SER A 44 -15.38 14.21 -3.90
C SER A 44 -15.25 12.71 -4.09
N ARG A 45 -16.20 12.09 -4.76
CA ARG A 45 -16.17 10.66 -5.10
C ARG A 45 -15.44 10.47 -6.43
N LEU A 46 -14.49 9.54 -6.43
CA LEU A 46 -13.86 8.98 -7.62
C LEU A 46 -14.72 7.86 -8.20
N ILE A 47 -15.25 7.00 -7.31
CA ILE A 47 -16.13 5.89 -7.65
C ILE A 47 -17.31 5.93 -6.68
N GLU A 48 -18.53 5.78 -7.21
CA GLU A 48 -19.76 5.80 -6.44
C GLU A 48 -20.35 4.39 -6.36
N LYS A 49 -20.67 3.96 -5.14
CA LYS A 49 -21.38 2.71 -4.88
C LYS A 49 -22.70 2.63 -5.67
N GLY A 50 -22.96 1.46 -6.26
CA GLY A 50 -24.15 1.18 -7.04
C GLY A 50 -24.11 1.73 -8.47
N ARG A 51 -23.01 2.37 -8.87
CA ARG A 51 -22.81 2.86 -10.23
C ARG A 51 -21.76 2.04 -10.99
N ASP A 52 -21.91 1.98 -12.30
CA ASP A 52 -20.92 1.42 -13.18
C ASP A 52 -19.67 2.31 -13.19
N ASN A 53 -18.52 1.67 -13.22
CA ASN A 53 -17.24 2.35 -13.34
C ASN A 53 -16.56 1.90 -14.65
N HIS A 54 -16.10 2.86 -15.43
CA HIS A 54 -15.47 2.63 -16.73
C HIS A 54 -14.00 3.06 -16.77
N HIS A 55 -13.39 3.28 -15.61
CA HIS A 55 -12.02 3.81 -15.54
C HIS A 55 -11.22 3.16 -14.43
N LEU A 56 -9.92 3.01 -14.68
CA LEU A 56 -8.93 2.83 -13.63
C LEU A 56 -8.40 4.21 -13.22
N TYR A 57 -8.40 4.48 -11.93
CA TYR A 57 -7.86 5.71 -11.35
C TYR A 57 -6.52 5.41 -10.69
N VAL A 58 -5.48 6.14 -11.04
CA VAL A 58 -4.14 6.07 -10.43
C VAL A 58 -3.87 7.38 -9.73
N VAL A 59 -3.67 7.36 -8.43
CA VAL A 59 -3.41 8.58 -7.66
C VAL A 59 -2.05 9.15 -8.03
N ARG A 60 -2.02 10.35 -8.62
CA ARG A 60 -0.78 11.06 -8.95
C ARG A 60 -0.26 11.88 -7.78
N SER A 61 -1.17 12.49 -7.01
CA SER A 61 -0.87 13.17 -5.74
C SER A 61 -2.13 13.22 -4.88
N GLY A 62 -1.98 13.27 -3.56
CA GLY A 62 -3.07 13.20 -2.62
C GLY A 62 -3.37 11.77 -2.15
N ALA A 63 -4.59 11.53 -1.70
CA ALA A 63 -5.01 10.22 -1.20
C ALA A 63 -6.52 10.02 -1.33
N ALA A 64 -6.96 8.75 -1.44
CA ALA A 64 -8.37 8.39 -1.42
C ALA A 64 -8.66 7.26 -0.43
N ASP A 65 -9.84 7.30 0.15
CA ASP A 65 -10.38 6.33 1.10
C ASP A 65 -11.45 5.48 0.42
N VAL A 66 -11.43 4.16 0.68
CA VAL A 66 -12.44 3.21 0.22
C VAL A 66 -13.35 2.87 1.38
N HIS A 67 -14.66 3.05 1.18
CA HIS A 67 -15.68 2.75 2.19
C HIS A 67 -16.60 1.63 1.72
N ASP A 68 -16.94 0.75 2.66
CA ASP A 68 -17.92 -0.33 2.42
C ASP A 68 -19.36 0.22 2.33
N PRO A 69 -20.35 -0.66 2.04
CA PRO A 69 -21.75 -0.28 2.01
C PRO A 69 -22.30 0.35 3.30
N GLN A 70 -21.67 0.10 4.43
CA GLN A 70 -22.02 0.60 5.75
C GLN A 70 -21.31 1.92 6.10
N GLY A 71 -20.42 2.40 5.23
CA GLY A 71 -19.63 3.61 5.42
C GLY A 71 -18.35 3.40 6.24
N THR A 72 -17.96 2.14 6.50
CA THR A 72 -16.73 1.80 7.20
C THR A 72 -15.55 1.95 6.25
N LEU A 73 -14.47 2.54 6.73
CA LEU A 73 -13.20 2.62 5.98
C LEU A 73 -12.59 1.20 5.88
N VAL A 74 -12.44 0.70 4.66
CA VAL A 74 -11.87 -0.64 4.39
C VAL A 74 -10.51 -0.61 3.73
N ASP A 75 -10.16 0.51 3.08
CA ASP A 75 -8.86 0.66 2.44
C ASP A 75 -8.51 2.14 2.25
N ARG A 76 -7.24 2.44 2.06
CA ARG A 76 -6.70 3.77 1.79
C ARG A 76 -5.51 3.68 0.87
N GLY A 77 -5.46 4.55 -0.14
CA GLY A 77 -4.32 4.63 -1.03
C GLY A 77 -3.87 6.08 -1.27
N GLY A 78 -2.56 6.27 -1.24
CA GLY A 78 -1.88 7.51 -1.60
C GLY A 78 -1.31 7.46 -3.00
N GLU A 79 -0.23 8.19 -3.24
CA GLU A 79 0.48 8.26 -4.52
C GLU A 79 0.82 6.86 -5.06
N GLY A 80 0.54 6.61 -6.34
CA GLY A 80 0.69 5.33 -7.01
C GLY A 80 -0.49 4.36 -6.82
N ALA A 81 -1.37 4.58 -5.84
CA ALA A 81 -2.49 3.66 -5.59
C ALA A 81 -3.49 3.63 -6.75
N CYS A 82 -3.97 2.41 -7.06
CA CYS A 82 -4.92 2.14 -8.13
C CYS A 82 -6.31 1.81 -7.58
N PHE A 83 -7.35 2.46 -8.12
CA PHE A 83 -8.75 2.21 -7.78
C PHE A 83 -9.58 1.92 -9.03
N GLY A 84 -10.59 1.07 -8.92
CA GLY A 84 -11.52 0.75 -10.00
C GLY A 84 -11.26 -0.57 -10.70
N SER A 85 -10.12 -1.23 -10.48
CA SER A 85 -9.77 -2.51 -11.12
C SER A 85 -10.80 -3.61 -10.87
N ILE A 86 -11.37 -3.70 -9.68
CA ILE A 86 -12.35 -4.73 -9.32
C ILE A 86 -13.62 -4.60 -10.17
N THR A 87 -14.15 -3.40 -10.32
CA THR A 87 -15.34 -3.15 -11.13
C THR A 87 -15.09 -3.40 -12.60
N LEU A 88 -13.91 -3.04 -13.11
CA LEU A 88 -13.53 -3.26 -14.50
C LEU A 88 -13.41 -4.75 -14.83
N THR A 89 -12.81 -5.55 -13.96
CA THR A 89 -12.65 -6.98 -14.18
C THR A 89 -13.93 -7.79 -13.97
N GLN A 90 -14.83 -7.36 -13.08
CA GLN A 90 -16.08 -8.08 -12.78
C GLN A 90 -17.26 -7.64 -13.64
N GLY A 91 -17.20 -6.44 -14.24
CA GLY A 91 -18.29 -5.88 -15.04
C GLY A 91 -19.58 -5.57 -14.23
N ASN A 92 -19.45 -5.43 -12.91
CA ASN A 92 -20.56 -5.16 -12.00
C ASN A 92 -20.46 -3.71 -11.46
N PRO A 93 -21.59 -3.10 -11.07
CA PRO A 93 -21.57 -1.83 -10.35
C PRO A 93 -20.71 -1.89 -9.08
N SER A 94 -20.09 -0.77 -8.73
CA SER A 94 -19.22 -0.73 -7.55
C SER A 94 -19.99 -1.04 -6.27
N THR A 95 -19.43 -1.91 -5.43
CA THR A 95 -19.96 -2.18 -4.09
C THR A 95 -19.39 -1.21 -3.05
N PHE A 96 -18.37 -0.42 -3.41
CA PHE A 96 -17.66 0.50 -2.53
C PHE A 96 -17.74 1.93 -3.05
N ASP A 97 -17.71 2.89 -2.12
CA ASP A 97 -17.41 4.29 -2.42
C ASP A 97 -15.91 4.53 -2.36
N VAL A 98 -15.33 5.22 -3.36
CA VAL A 98 -13.95 5.72 -3.29
C VAL A 98 -14.00 7.24 -3.26
N THR A 99 -13.50 7.83 -2.17
CA THR A 99 -13.64 9.27 -1.90
C THR A 99 -12.28 9.91 -1.69
N ALA A 100 -12.04 11.05 -2.32
CA ALA A 100 -10.82 11.83 -2.11
C ALA A 100 -10.73 12.29 -0.66
N ARG A 101 -9.70 11.86 0.06
CA ARG A 101 -9.43 12.24 1.46
C ARG A 101 -8.91 13.66 1.59
N GLU A 102 -8.18 14.09 0.59
CA GLU A 102 -7.62 15.42 0.41
C GLU A 102 -7.73 15.81 -1.07
N ASP A 103 -7.30 17.01 -1.44
CA ASP A 103 -7.27 17.42 -2.83
C ASP A 103 -6.35 16.46 -3.61
N THR A 104 -6.92 15.76 -4.58
CA THR A 104 -6.29 14.61 -5.24
C THR A 104 -6.23 14.82 -6.75
N LEU A 105 -5.07 14.61 -7.35
CA LEU A 105 -4.89 14.46 -8.79
C LEU A 105 -4.83 12.96 -9.10
N ALA A 106 -5.65 12.50 -10.03
CA ALA A 106 -5.62 11.13 -10.51
C ALA A 106 -5.38 11.07 -12.03
N LEU A 107 -4.61 10.09 -12.45
CA LEU A 107 -4.52 9.66 -13.84
C LEU A 107 -5.65 8.68 -14.08
N VAL A 108 -6.44 8.93 -15.11
CA VAL A 108 -7.66 8.16 -15.42
C VAL A 108 -7.43 7.41 -16.73
N LEU A 109 -7.41 6.08 -16.64
CA LEU A 109 -7.25 5.17 -17.77
C LEU A 109 -8.62 4.57 -18.14
N PRO A 110 -9.06 4.66 -19.40
CA PRO A 110 -10.30 4.03 -19.85
C PRO A 110 -10.29 2.49 -19.73
N ALA A 111 -11.45 1.90 -19.49
CA ALA A 111 -11.65 0.46 -19.34
C ALA A 111 -11.05 -0.35 -20.49
N ASP A 112 -11.25 0.08 -21.74
CA ASP A 112 -10.73 -0.62 -22.92
C ASP A 112 -9.21 -0.67 -22.95
N ASP A 113 -8.53 0.39 -22.51
CA ASP A 113 -7.06 0.42 -22.43
C ASP A 113 -6.58 -0.44 -21.25
N PHE A 114 -7.27 -0.41 -20.12
CA PHE A 114 -6.98 -1.28 -18.98
C PHE A 114 -7.09 -2.76 -19.36
N HIS A 115 -8.19 -3.18 -20.01
CA HIS A 115 -8.39 -4.57 -20.43
C HIS A 115 -7.33 -5.03 -21.45
N ARG A 116 -6.91 -4.14 -22.35
CA ARG A 116 -5.80 -4.44 -23.29
C ARG A 116 -4.49 -4.66 -22.55
N LEU A 117 -4.17 -3.81 -21.57
CA LEU A 117 -2.96 -3.99 -20.77
C LEU A 117 -2.98 -5.32 -20.01
N CYS A 118 -4.10 -5.68 -19.38
CA CYS A 118 -4.25 -6.98 -18.72
C CYS A 118 -4.08 -8.16 -19.69
N ALA A 119 -4.69 -8.07 -20.89
CA ALA A 119 -4.61 -9.14 -21.90
C ALA A 119 -3.19 -9.32 -22.48
N ASP A 120 -2.48 -8.20 -22.69
CA ASP A 120 -1.16 -8.20 -23.36
C ASP A 120 0.00 -8.39 -22.36
N HIS A 121 -0.21 -8.15 -21.05
CA HIS A 121 0.82 -8.16 -20.02
C HIS A 121 0.37 -8.94 -18.76
N PRO A 122 0.66 -10.24 -18.68
CA PRO A 122 0.23 -11.10 -17.57
C PRO A 122 0.69 -10.64 -16.19
N ASP A 123 1.88 -10.06 -16.05
CA ASP A 123 2.39 -9.56 -14.78
C ASP A 123 1.59 -8.34 -14.30
N PHE A 124 1.15 -7.48 -15.20
CA PHE A 124 0.26 -6.37 -14.92
C PHE A 124 -1.12 -6.86 -14.44
N ASP A 125 -1.68 -7.88 -15.08
CA ASP A 125 -2.95 -8.49 -14.68
C ASP A 125 -2.86 -9.18 -13.32
N ALA A 126 -1.78 -9.96 -13.10
CA ALA A 126 -1.54 -10.67 -11.85
C ALA A 126 -1.49 -9.77 -10.61
N PHE A 127 -0.99 -8.54 -10.75
CA PHE A 127 -1.01 -7.56 -9.66
C PHE A 127 -2.44 -7.25 -9.19
N PHE A 128 -3.36 -7.02 -10.13
CA PHE A 128 -4.75 -6.73 -9.79
C PHE A 128 -5.50 -7.96 -9.27
N ASP A 129 -5.13 -9.15 -9.71
CA ASP A 129 -5.65 -10.40 -9.16
C ASP A 129 -5.21 -10.59 -7.71
N ALA A 130 -3.95 -10.34 -7.39
CA ALA A 130 -3.43 -10.39 -6.02
C ALA A 130 -4.07 -9.32 -5.13
N GLN A 131 -4.23 -8.09 -5.62
CA GLN A 131 -4.90 -7.01 -4.91
C GLN A 131 -6.38 -7.35 -4.65
N ARG A 132 -7.05 -7.96 -5.60
CA ARG A 132 -8.44 -8.44 -5.49
C ARG A 132 -8.58 -9.51 -4.42
N ALA A 133 -7.69 -10.52 -4.43
CA ALA A 133 -7.67 -11.58 -3.43
C ALA A 133 -7.44 -11.01 -2.00
N SER A 134 -6.55 -10.05 -1.85
CA SER A 134 -6.27 -9.35 -0.59
C SER A 134 -7.49 -8.55 -0.10
N ARG A 135 -8.13 -7.77 -0.98
CA ARG A 135 -9.33 -6.99 -0.63
C ARG A 135 -10.55 -7.86 -0.36
N MET A 136 -10.72 -8.98 -1.08
CA MET A 136 -11.78 -9.95 -0.80
C MET A 136 -11.55 -10.64 0.56
N SER A 137 -10.33 -10.97 0.92
CA SER A 137 -10.01 -11.51 2.24
C SER A 137 -10.31 -10.49 3.34
N GLY A 138 -9.98 -9.21 3.14
CA GLY A 138 -10.34 -8.12 4.04
C GLY A 138 -11.85 -7.87 4.10
N ALA A 139 -12.56 -7.92 2.98
CA ALA A 139 -14.01 -7.75 2.91
C ALA A 139 -14.76 -8.95 3.51
N VAL A 140 -14.29 -10.18 3.32
CA VAL A 140 -14.84 -11.38 3.97
C VAL A 140 -14.61 -11.30 5.47
N ALA A 141 -13.45 -10.83 5.92
CA ALA A 141 -13.20 -10.57 7.33
C ALA A 141 -14.18 -9.50 7.88
N SER A 142 -14.44 -8.41 7.15
CA SER A 142 -15.37 -7.35 7.57
C SER A 142 -16.82 -7.77 7.53
N VAL A 143 -17.25 -8.61 6.56
CA VAL A 143 -18.62 -9.17 6.50
C VAL A 143 -18.84 -10.23 7.58
N GLN A 144 -17.85 -11.08 7.86
CA GLN A 144 -17.90 -11.98 9.02
C GLN A 144 -17.91 -11.21 10.35
N LEU A 145 -17.23 -10.07 10.42
CA LEU A 145 -17.26 -9.15 11.56
C LEU A 145 -18.64 -8.47 11.73
N SER A 146 -19.33 -8.14 10.63
CA SER A 146 -20.66 -7.50 10.66
C SER A 146 -21.78 -8.48 10.99
N SER A 147 -21.65 -9.76 10.61
CA SER A 147 -22.63 -10.82 10.91
C SER A 147 -22.45 -11.45 12.31
N THR A 148 -21.32 -11.15 12.95
CA THR A 148 -21.02 -11.67 14.28
C THR A 148 -20.54 -10.51 15.17
N GLY A 149 -21.46 -9.65 15.59
CA GLY A 149 -21.19 -8.57 16.56
C GLY A 149 -20.56 -9.04 17.90
N GLY A 150 -20.11 -10.28 17.98
CA GLY A 150 -19.37 -10.88 19.07
C GLY A 150 -17.97 -11.41 18.71
N ALA A 151 -17.57 -11.44 17.43
CA ALA A 151 -16.28 -12.02 17.04
C ALA A 151 -15.12 -11.02 17.12
N ILE A 152 -15.35 -9.73 16.83
CA ILE A 152 -14.32 -8.68 17.02
C ILE A 152 -13.89 -8.61 18.50
N LEU A 153 -14.84 -8.79 19.42
CA LEU A 153 -14.58 -8.81 20.86
C LEU A 153 -13.77 -10.04 21.32
N LYS A 154 -13.48 -10.98 20.43
CA LYS A 154 -12.73 -12.22 20.74
C LYS A 154 -11.44 -12.39 19.92
N THR A 155 -11.20 -11.57 18.89
CA THR A 155 -9.97 -11.63 18.09
C THR A 155 -8.81 -11.11 18.94
N THR A 156 -7.82 -11.97 19.16
CA THR A 156 -6.61 -11.61 19.89
C THR A 156 -5.55 -11.08 18.94
N VAL A 157 -4.57 -10.35 19.46
CA VAL A 157 -3.40 -9.91 18.68
C VAL A 157 -2.70 -11.12 18.04
N ARG A 158 -2.69 -12.26 18.72
CA ARG A 158 -2.13 -13.54 18.23
C ARG A 158 -2.77 -13.99 16.91
N ASP A 159 -4.08 -13.82 16.76
CA ASP A 159 -4.83 -14.22 15.57
C ASP A 159 -4.49 -13.35 14.35
N LEU A 160 -3.91 -12.16 14.58
CA LEU A 160 -3.48 -11.21 13.53
C LEU A 160 -2.02 -11.38 13.14
N ILE A 161 -1.22 -12.14 13.89
CA ILE A 161 0.20 -12.36 13.60
C ILE A 161 0.32 -13.37 12.46
N ALA A 162 0.67 -12.88 11.26
CA ALA A 162 0.78 -13.71 10.06
C ALA A 162 2.12 -14.49 9.96
N ARG A 163 3.15 -14.08 10.71
CA ARG A 163 4.48 -14.71 10.71
C ARG A 163 5.23 -14.36 11.99
N ASP A 164 6.28 -15.13 12.29
CA ASP A 164 7.18 -14.81 13.39
C ASP A 164 7.94 -13.49 13.10
N PRO A 165 8.15 -12.67 14.15
CA PRO A 165 8.89 -11.43 14.02
C PRO A 165 10.37 -11.70 13.70
N ILE A 166 10.96 -10.88 12.83
CA ILE A 166 12.37 -10.95 12.50
C ILE A 166 13.14 -10.02 13.46
N GLY A 167 14.15 -10.57 14.10
CA GLY A 167 14.96 -9.84 15.07
C GLY A 167 16.45 -9.89 14.79
N VAL A 168 17.18 -8.92 15.36
CA VAL A 168 18.64 -8.86 15.34
C VAL A 168 19.18 -8.57 16.74
N ASP A 169 20.42 -8.97 17.02
CA ASP A 169 21.11 -8.56 18.24
C ASP A 169 21.47 -7.07 18.17
N ALA A 170 21.41 -6.39 19.31
CA ALA A 170 21.66 -4.95 19.45
C ALA A 170 23.07 -4.52 18.96
N ARG A 171 24.01 -5.45 18.87
CA ARG A 171 25.40 -5.24 18.40
C ARG A 171 25.55 -5.37 16.88
N VAL A 172 24.56 -5.84 16.16
CA VAL A 172 24.59 -5.96 14.70
C VAL A 172 24.74 -4.57 14.08
N SER A 173 25.51 -4.46 13.00
CA SER A 173 25.72 -3.18 12.32
C SER A 173 24.42 -2.71 11.62
N VAL A 174 24.26 -1.40 11.52
CA VAL A 174 23.18 -0.78 10.73
C VAL A 174 23.15 -1.32 9.29
N ARG A 175 24.33 -1.54 8.69
CA ARG A 175 24.45 -2.10 7.34
C ARG A 175 23.87 -3.50 7.23
N ASP A 176 24.19 -4.37 8.18
CA ASP A 176 23.74 -5.76 8.13
C ASP A 176 22.25 -5.87 8.48
N ALA A 177 21.76 -5.02 9.38
CA ALA A 177 20.34 -4.90 9.66
C ALA A 177 19.56 -4.43 8.41
N ALA A 178 20.04 -3.41 7.70
CA ALA A 178 19.42 -2.93 6.46
C ALA A 178 19.42 -4.02 5.36
N ARG A 179 20.50 -4.80 5.25
CA ARG A 179 20.54 -5.96 4.32
C ARG A 179 19.52 -7.02 4.69
N LEU A 180 19.38 -7.33 5.98
CA LEU A 180 18.39 -8.29 6.46
C LEU A 180 16.97 -7.80 6.15
N MET A 181 16.65 -6.52 6.42
CA MET A 181 15.35 -5.92 6.08
C MET A 181 15.06 -6.08 4.59
N SER A 182 16.03 -5.81 3.73
CA SER A 182 15.89 -5.95 2.27
C SER A 182 15.69 -7.41 1.84
N THR A 183 16.45 -8.35 2.40
CA THR A 183 16.37 -9.78 2.07
C THR A 183 15.03 -10.38 2.51
N GLU A 184 14.59 -10.05 3.71
CA GLU A 184 13.37 -10.56 4.34
C GLU A 184 12.12 -9.75 3.90
N ARG A 185 12.31 -8.68 3.14
CA ARG A 185 11.25 -7.77 2.68
C ARG A 185 10.41 -7.24 3.84
N VAL A 186 11.08 -6.70 4.86
CA VAL A 186 10.44 -6.10 6.05
C VAL A 186 10.87 -4.66 6.23
N SER A 187 9.98 -3.83 6.73
CA SER A 187 10.21 -2.42 7.05
C SER A 187 10.62 -2.18 8.52
N ALA A 188 10.68 -3.23 9.33
CA ALA A 188 11.08 -3.16 10.73
C ALA A 188 11.74 -4.45 11.20
N LEU A 189 12.69 -4.33 12.14
CA LEU A 189 13.32 -5.44 12.87
C LEU A 189 13.15 -5.23 14.37
N LEU A 190 12.89 -6.29 15.11
CA LEU A 190 13.01 -6.27 16.54
C LEU A 190 14.50 -6.31 16.94
N VAL A 191 14.89 -5.46 17.87
CA VAL A 191 16.27 -5.45 18.38
C VAL A 191 16.29 -6.10 19.76
N THR A 192 17.13 -7.13 19.92
CA THR A 192 17.26 -7.88 21.18
C THR A 192 18.61 -7.65 21.80
N ARG A 193 18.66 -7.68 23.14
CA ARG A 193 19.91 -7.69 23.93
C ARG A 193 19.77 -8.79 24.96
N ASP A 194 20.73 -9.72 24.96
CA ASP A 194 20.76 -10.86 25.88
C ASP A 194 19.41 -11.67 25.85
N GLY A 195 18.84 -11.83 24.64
CA GLY A 195 17.61 -12.57 24.43
C GLY A 195 16.32 -11.82 24.82
N ARG A 196 16.42 -10.55 25.22
CA ARG A 196 15.25 -9.73 25.58
C ARG A 196 15.05 -8.61 24.57
N LEU A 197 13.79 -8.24 24.33
CA LEU A 197 13.46 -7.10 23.47
C LEU A 197 14.06 -5.82 24.08
N ALA A 198 14.89 -5.13 23.30
CA ALA A 198 15.56 -3.90 23.67
C ALA A 198 15.07 -2.69 22.85
N GLY A 199 14.55 -2.93 21.64
CA GLY A 199 14.13 -1.85 20.76
C GLY A 199 13.50 -2.34 19.46
N ILE A 200 13.19 -1.38 18.61
CA ILE A 200 12.75 -1.60 17.24
C ILE A 200 13.56 -0.70 16.30
N LEU A 201 13.98 -1.24 15.17
CA LEU A 201 14.62 -0.50 14.08
C LEU A 201 13.69 -0.50 12.88
N THR A 202 13.40 0.68 12.34
CA THR A 202 12.51 0.85 11.19
C THR A 202 13.20 1.55 10.01
N ASP A 203 12.63 1.47 8.80
CA ASP A 203 13.07 2.25 7.63
C ASP A 203 13.13 3.75 7.93
N ARG A 204 12.23 4.24 8.77
CA ARG A 204 12.24 5.64 9.20
C ARG A 204 13.49 5.96 10.01
N ASP A 205 13.90 5.08 10.92
CA ASP A 205 15.11 5.28 11.72
C ASP A 205 16.36 5.27 10.84
N LEU A 206 16.41 4.35 9.86
CA LEU A 206 17.50 4.32 8.88
C LEU A 206 17.60 5.63 8.09
N ARG A 207 16.48 6.19 7.65
CA ARG A 207 16.47 7.46 6.91
C ARG A 207 16.82 8.65 7.79
N THR A 208 16.22 8.75 9.00
CA THR A 208 16.30 9.97 9.80
C THR A 208 17.48 9.98 10.76
N ARG A 209 17.91 8.82 11.26
CA ARG A 209 18.97 8.70 12.26
C ARG A 209 20.29 8.16 11.70
N VAL A 210 20.29 7.69 10.44
CA VAL A 210 21.50 7.18 9.79
C VAL A 210 21.82 8.01 8.57
N LEU A 211 20.98 7.95 7.51
CA LEU A 211 21.28 8.60 6.24
C LEU A 211 21.25 10.13 6.33
N ALA A 212 20.28 10.70 7.04
CA ALA A 212 20.13 12.16 7.15
C ALA A 212 21.23 12.86 7.98
N VAL A 213 22.00 12.09 8.78
CA VAL A 213 23.03 12.62 9.69
C VAL A 213 24.40 11.92 9.50
N ASP A 214 24.57 11.22 8.39
CA ASP A 214 25.82 10.56 7.97
C ASP A 214 26.44 9.64 9.03
N VAL A 215 25.62 8.84 9.71
CA VAL A 215 26.12 7.84 10.67
C VAL A 215 26.86 6.73 9.95
N ASP A 216 28.01 6.31 10.49
CA ASP A 216 28.79 5.19 9.94
C ASP A 216 27.92 3.93 9.88
N PRO A 217 27.77 3.29 8.71
CA PRO A 217 27.02 2.04 8.57
C PRO A 217 27.53 0.87 9.43
N ALA A 218 28.74 0.96 9.98
CA ALA A 218 29.28 -0.01 10.94
C ALA A 218 28.76 0.19 12.37
N THR A 219 28.06 1.30 12.65
CA THR A 219 27.46 1.60 13.97
C THR A 219 26.50 0.49 14.38
N PRO A 220 26.51 0.06 15.65
CA PRO A 220 25.54 -0.88 16.19
C PRO A 220 24.09 -0.34 16.08
N VAL A 221 23.13 -1.22 15.80
CA VAL A 221 21.71 -0.84 15.75
C VAL A 221 21.18 -0.30 17.08
N ALA A 222 21.80 -0.68 18.19
CA ALA A 222 21.47 -0.16 19.51
C ALA A 222 21.53 1.38 19.61
N ASP A 223 22.40 2.02 18.82
CA ASP A 223 22.67 3.46 18.90
C ASP A 223 21.67 4.28 18.06
N VAL A 224 20.92 3.61 17.14
CA VAL A 224 20.01 4.26 16.21
C VAL A 224 18.56 3.77 16.33
N MET A 225 18.32 2.64 17.01
CA MET A 225 16.98 2.07 17.22
C MET A 225 16.08 3.00 18.06
N THR A 226 14.80 2.75 18.04
CA THR A 226 13.86 3.24 19.04
C THR A 226 13.88 2.26 20.21
N ALA A 227 14.43 2.71 21.35
CA ALA A 227 14.51 1.90 22.57
C ALA A 227 13.13 1.82 23.25
N GLU A 228 12.94 0.75 24.06
CA GLU A 228 11.75 0.55 24.88
C GLU A 228 10.43 0.72 24.07
N PRO A 229 10.21 -0.05 22.99
CA PRO A 229 9.01 0.06 22.20
C PRO A 229 7.79 -0.29 23.05
N VAL A 230 6.67 0.40 22.79
CA VAL A 230 5.38 0.01 23.39
C VAL A 230 5.03 -1.39 22.93
N THR A 231 4.71 -2.26 23.88
CA THR A 231 4.38 -3.67 23.62
C THR A 231 3.00 -4.00 24.16
N GLY A 232 2.29 -4.86 23.46
CA GLY A 232 1.01 -5.47 23.89
C GLY A 232 1.17 -6.96 24.12
N SER A 233 0.23 -7.57 24.86
CA SER A 233 0.15 -9.02 24.96
C SER A 233 -0.41 -9.61 23.67
N ALA A 234 0.17 -10.72 23.20
CA ALA A 234 -0.39 -11.46 22.08
C ALA A 234 -1.80 -12.01 22.37
N ASP A 235 -2.15 -12.20 23.64
CA ASP A 235 -3.46 -12.68 24.10
C ASP A 235 -4.42 -11.52 24.41
N ALA A 236 -3.99 -10.25 24.29
CA ALA A 236 -4.87 -9.10 24.40
C ALA A 236 -5.86 -9.08 23.22
N LEU A 237 -7.02 -8.51 23.45
CA LEU A 237 -8.01 -8.32 22.39
C LEU A 237 -7.50 -7.26 21.40
N ALA A 238 -7.64 -7.53 20.12
CA ALA A 238 -7.06 -6.68 19.07
C ALA A 238 -7.57 -5.23 19.09
N PHE A 239 -8.72 -4.96 19.68
CA PHE A 239 -9.27 -3.61 19.82
C PHE A 239 -8.76 -2.85 21.07
N GLU A 240 -8.02 -3.52 21.98
CA GLU A 240 -7.47 -2.93 23.20
C GLU A 240 -6.02 -2.43 23.02
N VAL A 241 -5.37 -2.75 21.88
CA VAL A 241 -3.99 -2.44 21.56
C VAL A 241 -3.93 -1.43 20.41
#